data_8f4b011b562fd612cd1659996424b6ef
#
_entry.id   8f4b011b562fd612cd1659996424b6ef
#
_cell.length_a   1.000
_cell.length_b   1.000
_cell.length_c   1.000
_cell.angle_alpha   90.00
_cell.angle_beta   90.00
_cell.angle_gamma   90.00
#
_symmetry.space_group_name_H-M   'P 1'
#
loop_
_entity.id
_entity.type
_entity.pdbx_description
1 polymer ?
#
loop_
_entity_poly.entity_id
_entity_poly.type
_entity_poly.pdbx_seq_one_letter_code
_entity_poly.pdbx_strand_id
1 'polypeptide(L)'
;MDEVYTHFPEIYTFLMFFYGSPTPTFFQKDMGEIKVIFSEEGVQQGDVIGPALFCIGLKPVLDRLSDRLRQQHRSKSTFIGAFMDDVGLIFPSGGLSRAWAAAEEEFRSFNLKLNLGKDKSLAFSPAWVEMERCPETSLAGLEL
;
A
#
# COMPACT_ATOMS: atom_id res chain seq x y z
N MET A 1 -0.87 4.32 14.85
CA MET A 1 0.13 4.68 15.91
C MET A 1 0.60 3.48 16.72
N ASP A 2 -0.18 2.40 16.80
CA ASP A 2 0.18 1.17 17.56
C ASP A 2 1.46 0.52 17.05
N GLU A 3 1.65 0.45 15.72
CA GLU A 3 2.88 -0.07 15.11
C GLU A 3 4.12 0.77 15.48
N VAL A 4 3.96 2.09 15.58
CA VAL A 4 5.05 2.97 16.02
C VAL A 4 5.39 2.70 17.48
N TYR A 5 4.37 2.60 18.34
CA TYR A 5 4.59 2.30 19.75
C TYR A 5 5.30 0.94 19.96
N THR A 6 4.92 -0.05 19.15
CA THR A 6 5.49 -1.39 19.22
C THR A 6 6.94 -1.46 18.75
N HIS A 7 7.26 -0.79 17.65
CA HIS A 7 8.56 -0.95 16.99
C HIS A 7 9.54 0.20 17.26
N PHE A 8 9.03 1.39 17.60
CA PHE A 8 9.82 2.62 17.77
C PHE A 8 9.30 3.44 18.98
N PRO A 9 9.27 2.86 20.19
CA PRO A 9 8.68 3.52 21.36
C PRO A 9 9.35 4.86 21.71
N GLU A 10 10.64 5.04 21.39
CA GLU A 10 11.41 6.23 21.70
C GLU A 10 10.94 7.47 20.94
N ILE A 11 10.35 7.30 19.74
CA ILE A 11 9.82 8.42 18.96
C ILE A 11 8.30 8.59 19.11
N TYR A 12 7.62 7.65 19.80
CA TYR A 12 6.18 7.63 19.91
C TYR A 12 5.61 8.93 20.54
N THR A 13 6.18 9.36 21.66
CA THR A 13 5.73 10.58 22.34
C THR A 13 5.89 11.83 21.46
N PHE A 14 6.99 11.92 20.71
CA PHE A 14 7.20 13.00 19.75
C PHE A 14 6.15 12.96 18.65
N LEU A 15 5.86 11.80 18.09
CA LEU A 15 4.85 11.66 17.04
C LEU A 15 3.43 11.94 17.55
N MET A 16 3.11 11.56 18.77
CA MET A 16 1.80 11.89 19.39
C MET A 16 1.59 13.38 19.54
N PHE A 17 2.63 14.17 19.66
CA PHE A 17 2.52 15.64 19.70
C PHE A 17 2.04 16.20 18.36
N PHE A 18 2.46 15.61 17.22
CA PHE A 18 2.10 16.10 15.88
C PHE A 18 0.86 15.41 15.30
N TYR A 19 0.65 14.14 15.61
CA TYR A 19 -0.38 13.29 15.00
C TYR A 19 -1.44 12.79 15.99
N GLY A 20 -1.32 13.14 17.26
CA GLY A 20 -2.22 12.66 18.33
C GLY A 20 -3.58 13.34 18.38
N SER A 21 -3.79 14.40 17.59
CA SER A 21 -5.05 15.12 17.52
C SER A 21 -5.32 15.63 16.10
N PRO A 22 -6.61 15.82 15.76
CA PRO A 22 -7.00 16.38 14.46
C PRO A 22 -6.34 17.73 14.19
N THR A 23 -5.74 17.88 13.02
CA THR A 23 -5.06 19.11 12.62
C THR A 23 -5.92 19.90 11.63
N PRO A 24 -6.24 21.18 11.89
CA PRO A 24 -6.99 21.99 10.95
C PRO A 24 -6.13 22.37 9.74
N THR A 25 -6.65 22.10 8.54
CA THR A 25 -6.06 22.52 7.27
C THR A 25 -6.95 23.60 6.65
N PHE A 26 -6.34 24.71 6.27
CA PHE A 26 -7.06 25.87 5.75
C PHE A 26 -6.93 25.93 4.22
N PHE A 27 -8.07 25.92 3.52
CA PHE A 27 -8.13 26.08 2.08
C PHE A 27 -8.78 27.43 1.74
N GLN A 28 -8.09 28.22 0.95
CA GLN A 28 -8.67 29.44 0.40
C GLN A 28 -9.37 29.09 -0.92
N LYS A 29 -10.67 29.35 -0.97
CA LYS A 29 -11.45 29.29 -2.21
C LYS A 29 -11.36 30.61 -2.99
N ASP A 30 -11.84 30.56 -4.22
CA ASP A 30 -12.05 31.77 -5.01
C ASP A 30 -12.89 32.78 -4.22
N MET A 31 -12.55 34.07 -4.31
CA MET A 31 -13.19 35.18 -3.59
C MET A 31 -12.83 35.33 -2.09
N GLY A 32 -11.79 34.64 -1.59
CA GLY A 32 -11.27 34.86 -0.24
C GLY A 32 -11.99 34.10 0.88
N GLU A 33 -12.95 33.23 0.55
CA GLU A 33 -13.57 32.34 1.54
C GLU A 33 -12.56 31.31 2.02
N ILE A 34 -12.41 31.17 3.34
CA ILE A 34 -11.55 30.15 3.96
C ILE A 34 -12.41 28.96 4.38
N LYS A 35 -12.10 27.77 3.83
CA LYS A 35 -12.66 26.49 4.27
C LYS A 35 -11.69 25.78 5.19
N VAL A 36 -12.15 25.33 6.35
CA VAL A 36 -11.38 24.52 7.29
C VAL A 36 -11.77 23.05 7.10
N ILE A 37 -10.78 22.19 6.93
CA ILE A 37 -10.93 20.73 6.89
C ILE A 37 -10.01 20.16 7.95
N PHE A 38 -10.52 19.27 8.81
CA PHE A 38 -9.69 18.58 9.78
C PHE A 38 -9.06 17.35 9.16
N SER A 39 -7.74 17.23 9.30
CA SER A 39 -6.99 16.00 9.00
C SER A 39 -7.01 15.14 10.25
N GLU A 40 -7.75 14.04 10.22
CA GLU A 40 -7.98 13.17 11.38
C GLU A 40 -7.24 11.85 11.23
N GLU A 41 -6.96 11.42 10.00
CA GLU A 41 -6.31 10.15 9.68
C GLU A 41 -5.23 10.31 8.62
N GLY A 42 -4.25 9.40 8.66
CA GLY A 42 -3.17 9.35 7.67
C GLY A 42 -2.03 10.31 7.98
N VAL A 43 -1.11 10.42 7.03
CA VAL A 43 0.05 11.31 7.09
C VAL A 43 -0.14 12.51 6.17
N GLN A 44 0.43 13.65 6.56
CA GLN A 44 0.32 14.86 5.75
C GLN A 44 1.29 14.84 4.58
N GLN A 45 0.82 15.20 3.40
CA GLN A 45 1.68 15.35 2.24
C GLN A 45 2.69 16.49 2.46
N GLY A 46 3.97 16.21 2.20
CA GLY A 46 5.06 17.15 2.42
C GLY A 46 5.69 17.09 3.82
N ASP A 47 5.17 16.27 4.72
CA ASP A 47 5.82 15.99 5.99
C ASP A 47 7.04 15.07 5.78
N VAL A 48 8.16 15.44 6.36
CA VAL A 48 9.44 14.69 6.26
C VAL A 48 9.31 13.28 6.84
N ILE A 49 8.55 13.10 7.92
CA ILE A 49 8.38 11.79 8.58
C ILE A 49 7.20 11.00 8.01
N GLY A 50 6.32 11.66 7.24
CA GLY A 50 5.11 11.06 6.66
C GLY A 50 5.37 9.76 5.89
N PRO A 51 6.34 9.71 4.95
CA PRO A 51 6.66 8.48 4.23
C PRO A 51 7.07 7.31 5.13
N ALA A 52 7.85 7.57 6.18
CA ALA A 52 8.25 6.54 7.14
C ALA A 52 7.05 6.02 7.94
N LEU A 53 6.19 6.91 8.42
CA LEU A 53 4.97 6.53 9.15
C LEU A 53 4.01 5.72 8.26
N PHE A 54 3.87 6.10 6.99
CA PHE A 54 3.08 5.34 6.02
C PHE A 54 3.62 3.93 5.85
N CYS A 55 4.94 3.76 5.65
CA CYS A 55 5.56 2.45 5.51
C CYS A 55 5.40 1.59 6.77
N ILE A 56 5.53 2.18 7.96
CA ILE A 56 5.31 1.47 9.24
C ILE A 56 3.85 1.00 9.33
N GLY A 57 2.89 1.85 8.98
CA GLY A 57 1.47 1.50 8.98
C GLY A 57 1.09 0.45 7.92
N LEU A 58 1.79 0.42 6.78
CA LEU A 58 1.56 -0.53 5.70
C LEU A 58 2.15 -1.92 6.00
N LYS A 59 3.19 -2.00 6.83
CA LYS A 59 3.90 -3.24 7.12
C LYS A 59 3.01 -4.41 7.54
N PRO A 60 2.04 -4.27 8.46
CA PRO A 60 1.16 -5.38 8.85
C PRO A 60 0.34 -5.96 7.70
N VAL A 61 -0.09 -5.12 6.74
CA VAL A 61 -0.81 -5.55 5.54
C VAL A 61 0.09 -6.43 4.68
N LEU A 62 1.32 -5.96 4.45
CA LEU A 62 2.31 -6.68 3.62
C LEU A 62 2.73 -8.01 4.27
N ASP A 63 2.91 -8.04 5.59
CA ASP A 63 3.25 -9.26 6.32
C ASP A 63 2.13 -10.31 6.18
N ARG A 64 0.86 -9.93 6.41
CA ARG A 64 -0.29 -10.83 6.25
C ARG A 64 -0.42 -11.33 4.81
N LEU A 65 -0.29 -10.43 3.85
CA LEU A 65 -0.34 -10.79 2.43
C LEU A 65 0.79 -11.78 2.07
N SER A 66 2.00 -11.53 2.57
CA SER A 66 3.15 -12.41 2.38
C SER A 66 2.89 -13.82 2.90
N ASP A 67 2.39 -13.92 4.13
CA ASP A 67 2.09 -15.21 4.74
C ASP A 67 0.98 -15.94 3.99
N ARG A 68 -0.05 -15.24 3.58
CA ARG A 68 -1.17 -15.80 2.80
C ARG A 68 -0.70 -16.34 1.45
N LEU A 69 0.11 -15.58 0.71
CA LEU A 69 0.63 -16.03 -0.59
C LEU A 69 1.58 -17.21 -0.46
N ARG A 70 2.43 -17.25 0.57
CA ARG A 70 3.29 -18.39 0.86
C ARG A 70 2.50 -19.65 1.17
N GLN A 71 1.42 -19.55 1.94
CA GLN A 71 0.53 -20.67 2.23
C GLN A 71 -0.18 -21.18 0.97
N GLN A 72 -0.67 -20.28 0.12
CA GLN A 72 -1.38 -20.63 -1.11
C GLN A 72 -0.49 -21.32 -2.15
N HIS A 73 0.75 -20.90 -2.26
CA HIS A 73 1.65 -21.39 -3.31
C HIS A 73 2.63 -22.45 -2.83
N ARG A 74 2.67 -22.77 -1.52
CA ARG A 74 3.64 -23.72 -0.92
C ARG A 74 5.09 -23.52 -1.40
N SER A 75 5.38 -22.36 -1.95
CA SER A 75 6.64 -22.02 -2.62
C SER A 75 7.38 -20.95 -1.83
N LYS A 76 8.69 -21.14 -1.72
CA LYS A 76 9.61 -20.11 -1.18
C LYS A 76 9.87 -18.96 -2.17
N SER A 77 9.25 -19.01 -3.35
CA SER A 77 9.50 -18.07 -4.47
C SER A 77 8.56 -16.87 -4.48
N THR A 78 7.81 -16.59 -3.43
CA THR A 78 7.01 -15.39 -3.32
C THR A 78 7.79 -14.27 -2.66
N PHE A 79 7.79 -13.09 -3.27
CA PHE A 79 8.37 -11.89 -2.72
C PHE A 79 7.35 -10.75 -2.78
N ILE A 80 7.27 -9.97 -1.71
CA ILE A 80 6.50 -8.75 -1.65
C ILE A 80 7.44 -7.64 -1.25
N GLY A 81 7.44 -6.57 -2.03
CA GLY A 81 8.16 -5.35 -1.71
C GLY A 81 7.26 -4.14 -1.92
N ALA A 82 7.47 -3.12 -1.14
CA ALA A 82 6.78 -1.86 -1.32
C ALA A 82 7.78 -0.70 -1.27
N PHE A 83 7.56 0.27 -2.12
CA PHE A 83 8.22 1.57 -2.04
C PHE A 83 7.12 2.62 -1.92
N MET A 84 6.87 3.06 -0.69
CA MET A 84 5.72 3.89 -0.33
C MET A 84 4.39 3.22 -0.76
N ASP A 85 3.64 3.86 -1.67
CA ASP A 85 2.36 3.40 -2.19
C ASP A 85 2.47 2.40 -3.35
N ASP A 86 3.66 2.26 -3.93
CA ASP A 86 3.91 1.27 -4.99
C ASP A 86 4.24 -0.09 -4.39
N VAL A 87 3.39 -1.08 -4.63
CA VAL A 87 3.55 -2.46 -4.13
C VAL A 87 3.86 -3.39 -5.28
N GLY A 88 4.97 -4.11 -5.18
CA GLY A 88 5.40 -5.14 -6.11
C GLY A 88 5.24 -6.54 -5.54
N LEU A 89 4.69 -7.46 -6.34
CA LEU A 89 4.50 -8.86 -6.00
C LEU A 89 5.26 -9.72 -7.01
N ILE A 90 6.07 -10.67 -6.53
CA ILE A 90 6.70 -11.71 -7.34
C ILE A 90 6.18 -13.06 -6.85
N PHE A 91 5.60 -13.84 -7.73
CA PHE A 91 5.00 -15.14 -7.40
C PHE A 91 4.99 -16.05 -8.62
N PRO A 92 4.77 -17.39 -8.45
CA PRO A 92 4.72 -18.33 -9.55
C PRO A 92 3.61 -18.02 -10.57
N SER A 93 3.88 -18.25 -11.85
CA SER A 93 2.88 -18.13 -12.93
C SER A 93 1.63 -18.98 -12.65
N GLY A 94 0.47 -18.55 -13.12
CA GLY A 94 -0.81 -19.25 -12.92
C GLY A 94 -1.48 -18.94 -11.56
N GLY A 95 -0.93 -18.00 -10.77
CA GLY A 95 -1.51 -17.58 -9.50
C GLY A 95 -1.98 -16.14 -9.46
N LEU A 96 -2.01 -15.42 -10.60
CA LEU A 96 -2.25 -13.97 -10.65
C LEU A 96 -3.61 -13.59 -10.06
N SER A 97 -4.69 -14.21 -10.50
CA SER A 97 -6.04 -13.86 -9.99
C SER A 97 -6.19 -14.14 -8.49
N ARG A 98 -5.56 -15.19 -7.98
CA ARG A 98 -5.59 -15.51 -6.55
C ARG A 98 -4.74 -14.55 -5.73
N ALA A 99 -3.56 -14.19 -6.24
CA ALA A 99 -2.68 -13.22 -5.60
C ALA A 99 -3.34 -11.84 -5.56
N TRP A 100 -4.01 -11.46 -6.65
CA TRP A 100 -4.77 -10.22 -6.74
C TRP A 100 -5.92 -10.19 -5.72
N ALA A 101 -6.76 -11.22 -5.69
CA ALA A 101 -7.87 -11.31 -4.74
C ALA A 101 -7.39 -11.30 -3.29
N ALA A 102 -6.27 -11.97 -2.98
CA ALA A 102 -5.66 -11.93 -1.67
C ALA A 102 -5.19 -10.52 -1.31
N ALA A 103 -4.52 -9.82 -2.22
CA ALA A 103 -4.07 -8.45 -2.02
C ALA A 103 -5.27 -7.51 -1.77
N GLU A 104 -6.29 -7.57 -2.61
CA GLU A 104 -7.49 -6.73 -2.47
C GLU A 104 -8.16 -6.94 -1.10
N GLU A 105 -8.30 -8.17 -0.65
CA GLU A 105 -8.90 -8.50 0.64
C GLU A 105 -8.07 -7.99 1.82
N GLU A 106 -6.74 -8.22 1.80
CA GLU A 106 -5.86 -7.74 2.87
C GLU A 106 -5.82 -6.20 2.95
N PHE A 107 -5.66 -5.52 1.82
CA PHE A 107 -5.68 -4.05 1.81
C PHE A 107 -7.02 -3.49 2.28
N ARG A 108 -8.15 -4.08 1.84
CA ARG A 108 -9.49 -3.68 2.28
C ARG A 108 -9.67 -3.85 3.79
N SER A 109 -9.09 -4.88 4.41
CA SER A 109 -9.16 -5.10 5.85
C SER A 109 -8.52 -3.98 6.68
N PHE A 110 -7.66 -3.17 6.07
CA PHE A 110 -7.03 -1.98 6.65
C PHE A 110 -7.61 -0.67 6.10
N ASN A 111 -8.81 -0.70 5.53
CA ASN A 111 -9.47 0.46 4.89
C ASN A 111 -8.64 1.07 3.74
N LEU A 112 -7.72 0.31 3.16
CA LEU A 112 -6.95 0.70 1.99
C LEU A 112 -7.61 0.16 0.72
N LYS A 113 -7.52 0.93 -0.36
CA LYS A 113 -8.07 0.55 -1.66
C LYS A 113 -6.96 0.50 -2.69
N LEU A 114 -6.85 -0.63 -3.39
CA LEU A 114 -5.96 -0.73 -4.53
C LEU A 114 -6.44 0.18 -5.67
N ASN A 115 -5.49 0.83 -6.33
CA ASN A 115 -5.79 1.63 -7.50
C ASN A 115 -5.93 0.71 -8.72
N LEU A 116 -7.17 0.50 -9.17
CA LEU A 116 -7.52 -0.41 -10.25
C LEU A 116 -7.44 0.23 -11.66
N GLY A 117 -6.86 1.42 -11.79
CA GLY A 117 -6.61 2.02 -13.09
C GLY A 117 -5.73 1.12 -13.96
N LYS A 118 -6.09 0.91 -15.25
CA LYS A 118 -5.33 0.03 -16.17
C LYS A 118 -3.86 0.39 -16.31
N ASP A 119 -3.52 1.65 -16.10
CA ASP A 119 -2.18 2.23 -16.15
C ASP A 119 -1.47 2.20 -14.78
N LYS A 120 -2.16 1.74 -13.72
CA LYS A 120 -1.65 1.72 -12.34
C LYS A 120 -1.38 0.32 -11.80
N SER A 121 -2.00 -0.69 -12.41
CA SER A 121 -1.82 -2.08 -12.03
C SER A 121 -1.25 -2.85 -13.22
N LEU A 122 0.05 -3.14 -13.18
CA LEU A 122 0.79 -3.81 -14.26
C LEU A 122 1.23 -5.19 -13.81
N ALA A 123 1.07 -6.18 -14.68
CA ALA A 123 1.63 -7.49 -14.50
C ALA A 123 2.66 -7.78 -15.59
N PHE A 124 3.81 -8.30 -15.18
CA PHE A 124 4.92 -8.63 -16.07
C PHE A 124 5.23 -10.13 -16.00
N SER A 125 5.49 -10.74 -17.15
CA SER A 125 5.99 -12.09 -17.23
C SER A 125 7.02 -12.19 -18.35
N PRO A 126 8.05 -13.04 -18.22
CA PRO A 126 8.92 -13.35 -19.36
C PRO A 126 8.09 -13.86 -20.56
N ALA A 127 8.48 -13.48 -21.79
CA ALA A 127 7.73 -13.80 -23.01
C ALA A 127 7.51 -15.32 -23.21
N TRP A 128 8.36 -16.16 -22.62
CA TRP A 128 8.27 -17.62 -22.67
C TRP A 128 7.36 -18.25 -21.60
N VAL A 129 6.78 -17.43 -20.71
CA VAL A 129 5.84 -17.89 -19.68
C VAL A 129 4.45 -17.38 -20.01
N GLU A 130 3.52 -18.29 -20.28
CA GLU A 130 2.12 -17.93 -20.44
C GLU A 130 1.56 -17.40 -19.12
N MET A 131 0.98 -16.23 -19.16
CA MET A 131 0.43 -15.55 -17.99
C MET A 131 -1.09 -15.67 -17.95
N GLU A 132 -1.62 -15.99 -16.77
CA GLU A 132 -3.05 -15.97 -16.51
C GLU A 132 -3.61 -14.56 -16.76
N ARG A 133 -4.75 -14.48 -17.43
CA ARG A 133 -5.45 -13.19 -17.62
C ARG A 133 -6.13 -12.77 -16.33
N CYS A 134 -5.82 -11.59 -15.87
CA CYS A 134 -6.49 -10.94 -14.75
C CYS A 134 -7.14 -9.64 -15.27
N PRO A 135 -8.47 -9.51 -15.20
CA PRO A 135 -9.18 -8.35 -15.78
C PRO A 135 -8.78 -7.02 -15.14
N GLU A 136 -8.32 -7.07 -13.88
CA GLU A 136 -7.97 -5.90 -13.08
C GLU A 136 -6.56 -5.37 -13.38
N THR A 137 -5.76 -6.10 -14.16
CA THR A 137 -4.39 -5.70 -14.49
C THR A 137 -4.19 -5.51 -15.98
N SER A 138 -3.38 -4.53 -16.36
CA SER A 138 -2.81 -4.45 -17.70
C SER A 138 -1.62 -5.40 -17.82
N LEU A 139 -1.63 -6.23 -18.86
CA LEU A 139 -0.51 -7.12 -19.17
C LEU A 139 0.53 -6.35 -19.97
N ALA A 140 1.72 -6.17 -19.42
CA ALA A 140 2.87 -5.66 -20.14
C ALA A 140 3.86 -6.81 -20.35
N GLY A 141 4.10 -7.18 -21.60
CA GLY A 141 5.14 -8.12 -21.96
C GLY A 141 6.53 -7.49 -21.76
N LEU A 142 7.44 -8.20 -21.09
CA LEU A 142 8.86 -7.91 -21.16
C LEU A 142 9.38 -8.55 -22.43
N GLU A 143 9.62 -7.75 -23.47
CA GLU A 143 10.49 -8.15 -24.58
C GLU A 143 11.93 -8.08 -24.05
N LEU A 144 12.59 -9.23 -23.94
CA LEU A 144 14.02 -9.34 -23.65
C LEU A 144 14.80 -9.27 -24.94
#